data_2ef410ca3f7d83c7aa5f36569db3db90
#
_entry.id   2ef410ca3f7d83c7aa5f36569db3db90
#
_cell.length_a   1.000
_cell.length_b   1.000
_cell.length_c   1.000
_cell.angle_alpha   90.00
_cell.angle_beta   90.00
_cell.angle_gamma   90.00
#
_symmetry.space_group_name_H-M   'P 1'
#
loop_
_entity.id
_entity.type
_entity.pdbx_description
1 polymer ?
#
loop_
_entity_poly.entity_id
_entity_poly.type
_entity_poly.pdbx_seq_one_letter_code
_entity_poly.pdbx_strand_id
1 'polypeptide(L)'
;MYRLDASTELENVRARTLVIQRGSAGRMGSEGVRAGRTLAAGIPNAELLVLEGEVEQITAGDTVATIAAINEFLGAAGEQEESLTGGTAIILFLDIADSTALTTKLGDAAYREKERELDTSLRAAIAEAGGTPVEGKVLGDGVMAVFTSARQAIDAAQRCRDLGNEAGLPLHLGIHAGDVVREGNNVHGGAVQVASRVQSAAESGEILVSATVRELARTSAGVAFEDRGEHELKGIAEPQRLFAVREQD
;
A
#
# COMPACT_ATOMS: atom_id res chain seq x y z
N MET A 1 12.33 45.19 3.45
CA MET A 1 12.27 43.78 3.93
C MET A 1 11.08 43.70 4.89
N TYR A 2 9.95 43.14 4.43
CA TYR A 2 8.77 43.00 5.28
C TYR A 2 9.05 41.86 6.31
N ARG A 3 9.06 42.22 7.61
CA ARG A 3 9.00 41.23 8.68
C ARG A 3 7.54 40.77 8.80
N LEU A 4 7.25 39.55 8.34
CA LEU A 4 5.99 38.88 8.67
C LEU A 4 6.11 38.44 10.13
N ASP A 5 5.27 39.01 11.00
CA ASP A 5 5.12 38.58 12.37
C ASP A 5 3.85 37.70 12.44
N ALA A 6 4.06 36.38 12.57
CA ALA A 6 2.99 35.39 12.65
C ALA A 6 2.69 34.98 14.10
N SER A 7 3.25 35.66 15.10
CA SER A 7 3.11 35.28 16.52
C SER A 7 1.66 35.27 17.02
N THR A 8 0.79 36.11 16.43
CA THR A 8 -0.64 36.16 16.75
C THR A 8 -1.46 34.99 16.19
N GLU A 9 -0.91 34.24 15.24
CA GLU A 9 -1.58 33.12 14.58
C GLU A 9 -1.21 31.75 15.20
N LEU A 10 -0.20 31.72 16.08
CA LEU A 10 0.30 30.46 16.66
C LEU A 10 -0.76 29.74 17.49
N GLU A 11 -1.58 30.45 18.22
CA GLU A 11 -2.65 29.90 19.02
C GLU A 11 -3.79 29.26 18.19
N ASN A 12 -3.87 29.59 16.91
CA ASN A 12 -4.85 29.04 15.97
C ASN A 12 -4.40 27.73 15.31
N VAL A 13 -3.16 27.30 15.51
CA VAL A 13 -2.63 26.05 14.96
C VAL A 13 -3.32 24.87 15.65
N ARG A 14 -4.03 24.07 14.89
CA ARG A 14 -4.76 22.90 15.36
C ARG A 14 -4.01 21.58 15.17
N ALA A 15 -3.06 21.59 14.24
CA ALA A 15 -2.25 20.40 13.94
C ALA A 15 -1.30 20.10 15.09
N ARG A 16 -1.10 18.82 15.42
CA ARG A 16 -0.01 18.39 16.29
C ARG A 16 1.31 18.86 15.67
N THR A 17 2.14 19.52 16.45
CA THR A 17 3.31 20.25 15.93
C THR A 17 4.58 19.83 16.67
N LEU A 18 5.61 19.42 15.93
CA LEU A 18 6.95 19.20 16.45
C LEU A 18 7.88 20.33 15.99
N VAL A 19 8.46 21.03 16.96
CA VAL A 19 9.49 22.05 16.72
C VAL A 19 10.86 21.43 16.97
N ILE A 20 11.68 21.30 15.93
CA ILE A 20 13.02 20.75 16.05
C ILE A 20 14.03 21.90 16.00
N GLN A 21 14.89 21.99 17.00
CA GLN A 21 15.99 22.94 17.04
C GLN A 21 17.31 22.22 17.28
N ARG A 22 18.40 22.76 16.73
CA ARG A 22 19.75 22.28 17.02
C ARG A 22 20.46 23.27 17.94
N GLY A 23 21.20 22.74 18.92
CA GLY A 23 22.00 23.53 19.85
C GLY A 23 23.12 22.69 20.43
N SER A 24 24.29 23.27 20.68
CA SER A 24 25.35 22.59 21.41
C SER A 24 25.05 22.56 22.92
N ALA A 25 25.49 21.54 23.64
CA ALA A 25 25.25 21.35 25.07
C ALA A 25 25.75 22.54 25.94
N GLY A 26 26.66 23.39 25.44
CA GLY A 26 27.10 24.64 26.06
C GLY A 26 26.30 25.90 25.67
N ARG A 27 25.33 25.79 24.75
CA ARG A 27 24.54 26.90 24.20
C ARG A 27 23.04 26.71 24.28
N MET A 28 22.53 26.12 25.36
CA MET A 28 21.07 26.00 25.59
C MET A 28 20.36 27.38 25.61
N GLY A 29 21.11 28.48 25.61
CA GLY A 29 20.62 29.83 25.51
C GLY A 29 20.83 30.49 24.13
N SER A 30 21.20 29.75 23.08
CA SER A 30 21.36 30.30 21.74
C SER A 30 20.03 30.90 21.22
N GLU A 31 20.16 31.91 20.37
CA GLU A 31 18.99 32.64 19.84
C GLU A 31 18.00 31.69 19.13
N GLY A 32 18.49 30.66 18.42
CA GLY A 32 17.68 29.65 17.75
C GLY A 32 16.89 28.78 18.74
N VAL A 33 17.50 28.30 19.84
CA VAL A 33 16.80 27.50 20.85
C VAL A 33 15.75 28.34 21.60
N ARG A 34 16.03 29.62 21.85
CA ARG A 34 15.03 30.54 22.41
C ARG A 34 13.86 30.77 21.48
N ALA A 35 14.14 31.00 20.19
CA ALA A 35 13.10 31.15 19.18
C ALA A 35 12.23 29.89 19.07
N GLY A 36 12.83 28.70 19.05
CA GLY A 36 12.09 27.42 19.06
C GLY A 36 11.20 27.23 20.29
N ARG A 37 11.69 27.61 21.49
CA ARG A 37 10.87 27.59 22.72
C ARG A 37 9.69 28.54 22.65
N THR A 38 9.90 29.75 22.13
CA THR A 38 8.83 30.75 21.96
C THR A 38 7.79 30.22 20.97
N LEU A 39 8.22 29.63 19.86
CA LEU A 39 7.35 29.07 18.86
C LEU A 39 6.51 27.90 19.45
N ALA A 40 7.17 26.94 20.10
CA ALA A 40 6.48 25.81 20.69
C ALA A 40 5.52 26.25 21.84
N ALA A 41 5.88 27.23 22.61
CA ALA A 41 5.00 27.76 23.66
C ALA A 41 3.77 28.51 23.13
N GLY A 42 3.83 29.05 21.90
CA GLY A 42 2.71 29.73 21.26
C GLY A 42 1.72 28.81 20.57
N ILE A 43 2.10 27.58 20.28
CA ILE A 43 1.25 26.61 19.57
C ILE A 43 0.66 25.61 20.56
N PRO A 44 -0.68 25.43 20.61
CA PRO A 44 -1.31 24.45 21.47
C PRO A 44 -0.81 23.02 21.15
N ASN A 45 -0.41 22.27 22.19
CA ASN A 45 0.09 20.90 22.08
C ASN A 45 1.34 20.72 21.19
N ALA A 46 2.17 21.76 21.04
CA ALA A 46 3.43 21.62 20.36
C ALA A 46 4.49 20.98 21.27
N GLU A 47 5.30 20.13 20.69
CA GLU A 47 6.47 19.50 21.30
C GLU A 47 7.75 20.18 20.80
N LEU A 48 8.68 20.46 21.72
CA LEU A 48 10.00 20.99 21.36
C LEU A 48 11.06 19.91 21.56
N LEU A 49 11.80 19.60 20.49
CA LEU A 49 12.97 18.75 20.53
C LEU A 49 14.21 19.55 20.22
N VAL A 50 15.21 19.47 21.10
CA VAL A 50 16.54 20.08 20.89
C VAL A 50 17.53 18.97 20.62
N LEU A 51 18.05 18.92 19.39
CA LEU A 51 19.10 17.99 18.98
C LEU A 51 20.47 18.63 19.12
N GLU A 52 21.49 17.84 19.43
CA GLU A 52 22.87 18.34 19.47
C GLU A 52 23.38 18.64 18.04
N GLY A 53 24.11 19.75 17.89
CA GLY A 53 24.73 20.14 16.63
C GLY A 53 24.81 21.65 16.45
N GLU A 54 25.72 22.08 15.58
CA GLU A 54 25.95 23.52 15.30
C GLU A 54 25.25 24.05 14.04
N VAL A 55 24.67 23.16 13.23
CA VAL A 55 24.10 23.52 11.92
C VAL A 55 22.58 23.67 12.01
N GLU A 56 22.06 24.85 11.66
CA GLU A 56 20.62 25.15 11.72
C GLU A 56 19.78 24.43 10.65
N GLN A 57 20.41 23.86 9.62
CA GLN A 57 19.70 23.19 8.54
C GLN A 57 19.37 21.73 8.93
N ILE A 58 18.08 21.36 8.77
CA ILE A 58 17.57 20.00 9.06
C ILE A 58 18.30 18.93 8.24
N THR A 59 18.78 19.26 7.04
CA THR A 59 19.47 18.35 6.12
C THR A 59 20.98 18.28 6.32
N ALA A 60 21.56 19.10 7.19
CA ALA A 60 22.99 19.12 7.49
C ALA A 60 23.22 18.66 8.94
N GLY A 61 24.20 17.78 9.14
CA GLY A 61 24.54 17.21 10.45
C GLY A 61 23.96 15.81 10.64
N ASP A 62 23.66 15.41 11.88
CA ASP A 62 23.10 14.09 12.17
C ASP A 62 21.64 13.98 11.70
N THR A 63 21.49 13.56 10.44
CA THR A 63 20.17 13.33 9.82
C THR A 63 19.48 12.11 10.40
N VAL A 64 20.21 11.14 10.95
CA VAL A 64 19.65 9.92 11.54
C VAL A 64 18.85 10.28 12.79
N ALA A 65 19.42 11.08 13.69
CA ALA A 65 18.72 11.55 14.89
C ALA A 65 17.50 12.42 14.55
N THR A 66 17.58 13.22 13.48
CA THR A 66 16.44 14.04 13.02
C THR A 66 15.30 13.18 12.48
N ILE A 67 15.62 12.19 11.65
CA ILE A 67 14.62 11.25 11.09
C ILE A 67 14.01 10.40 12.21
N ALA A 68 14.81 9.91 13.15
CA ALA A 68 14.32 9.16 14.30
C ALA A 68 13.31 9.99 15.13
N ALA A 69 13.62 11.24 15.39
CA ALA A 69 12.75 12.15 16.13
C ALA A 69 11.43 12.47 15.38
N ILE A 70 11.50 12.63 14.07
CA ILE A 70 10.30 12.82 13.24
C ILE A 70 9.45 11.55 13.26
N ASN A 71 10.06 10.39 13.11
CA ASN A 71 9.36 9.11 13.15
C ASN A 71 8.73 8.87 14.53
N GLU A 72 9.45 9.14 15.62
CA GLU A 72 8.92 9.05 16.96
C GLU A 72 7.72 10.00 17.17
N PHE A 73 7.80 11.24 16.69
CA PHE A 73 6.69 12.19 16.78
C PHE A 73 5.49 11.75 15.93
N LEU A 74 5.72 11.27 14.72
CA LEU A 74 4.67 10.73 13.85
C LEU A 74 4.13 9.41 14.39
N GLY A 75 4.99 8.57 14.97
CA GLY A 75 4.67 7.29 15.54
C GLY A 75 3.98 7.38 16.89
N ALA A 76 4.33 8.29 17.74
CA ALA A 76 3.62 8.53 19.00
C ALA A 76 2.16 9.01 18.80
N ALA A 77 1.76 9.28 17.54
CA ALA A 77 0.36 9.47 17.16
C ALA A 77 -0.34 8.14 16.78
N GLY A 78 0.35 7.02 16.74
CA GLY A 78 -0.21 5.76 16.25
C GLY A 78 0.67 4.51 16.30
N GLU A 79 1.85 4.55 16.89
CA GLU A 79 2.62 3.34 17.18
C GLU A 79 2.38 2.91 18.65
N GLN A 80 1.29 2.21 18.86
CA GLN A 80 1.52 0.79 19.19
C GLN A 80 2.63 0.27 18.27
N GLU A 81 3.76 -0.23 18.84
CA GLU A 81 4.61 -1.17 18.13
C GLU A 81 3.66 -1.99 17.26
N GLU A 82 3.70 -1.80 15.94
CA GLU A 82 3.19 -2.82 15.06
C GLU A 82 4.08 -4.04 15.34
N SER A 83 3.73 -4.76 16.41
CA SER A 83 4.14 -6.14 16.55
C SER A 83 3.77 -6.71 15.21
N LEU A 84 4.71 -7.36 14.54
CA LEU A 84 4.48 -8.09 13.31
C LEU A 84 3.26 -8.99 13.55
N THR A 85 2.06 -8.41 13.41
CA THR A 85 0.81 -9.11 13.66
C THR A 85 0.60 -9.99 12.46
N GLY A 86 1.01 -11.25 12.62
CA GLY A 86 0.70 -12.31 11.68
C GLY A 86 -0.80 -12.55 11.66
N GLY A 87 -1.29 -13.07 10.59
CA GLY A 87 -2.67 -13.49 10.46
C GLY A 87 -3.00 -13.92 9.04
N THR A 88 -4.11 -14.60 8.89
CA THR A 88 -4.59 -15.02 7.57
C THR A 88 -5.13 -13.82 6.80
N ALA A 89 -4.71 -13.70 5.55
CA ALA A 89 -5.23 -12.72 4.62
C ALA A 89 -5.62 -13.38 3.29
N ILE A 90 -6.57 -12.77 2.59
CA ILE A 90 -6.87 -13.10 1.20
C ILE A 90 -6.19 -12.05 0.35
N ILE A 91 -5.35 -12.48 -0.57
CA ILE A 91 -4.48 -11.64 -1.38
C ILE A 91 -4.93 -11.75 -2.83
N LEU A 92 -5.26 -10.62 -3.43
CA LEU A 92 -5.53 -10.47 -4.85
C LEU A 92 -4.32 -9.83 -5.53
N PHE A 93 -3.80 -10.48 -6.57
CA PHE A 93 -2.90 -9.89 -7.54
C PHE A 93 -3.62 -9.74 -8.86
N LEU A 94 -3.37 -8.64 -9.55
CA LEU A 94 -3.80 -8.41 -10.91
C LEU A 94 -2.73 -7.65 -11.69
N ASP A 95 -2.64 -7.92 -12.99
CA ASP A 95 -1.64 -7.35 -13.89
C ASP A 95 -2.21 -7.29 -15.32
N ILE A 96 -1.78 -6.32 -16.14
CA ILE A 96 -2.26 -6.17 -17.51
C ILE A 96 -1.67 -7.27 -18.39
N ALA A 97 -2.53 -8.02 -19.06
CA ALA A 97 -2.12 -9.07 -19.99
C ALA A 97 -1.46 -8.44 -21.23
N ASP A 98 -0.37 -9.04 -21.69
CA ASP A 98 0.33 -8.65 -22.91
C ASP A 98 0.70 -7.15 -23.00
N SER A 99 1.04 -6.52 -21.85
CA SER A 99 1.33 -5.08 -21.73
C SER A 99 2.36 -4.60 -22.76
N THR A 100 3.40 -5.39 -23.06
CA THR A 100 4.39 -5.07 -24.09
C THR A 100 3.79 -5.01 -25.50
N ALA A 101 2.92 -5.94 -25.85
CA ALA A 101 2.25 -5.94 -27.16
C ALA A 101 1.25 -4.78 -27.29
N LEU A 102 0.52 -4.50 -26.20
CA LEU A 102 -0.41 -3.36 -26.11
C LEU A 102 0.32 -2.02 -26.22
N THR A 103 1.45 -1.86 -25.55
CA THR A 103 2.31 -0.66 -25.66
C THR A 103 2.80 -0.47 -27.10
N THR A 104 3.24 -1.56 -27.75
CA THR A 104 3.67 -1.50 -29.16
C THR A 104 2.52 -1.08 -30.10
N LYS A 105 1.30 -1.54 -29.83
CA LYS A 105 0.11 -1.27 -30.65
C LYS A 105 -0.43 0.14 -30.46
N LEU A 106 -0.47 0.63 -29.20
CA LEU A 106 -1.09 1.92 -28.83
C LEU A 106 -0.08 3.08 -28.86
N GLY A 107 1.20 2.79 -28.71
CA GLY A 107 2.26 3.75 -28.44
C GLY A 107 2.36 4.10 -26.95
N ASP A 108 3.58 4.44 -26.49
CA ASP A 108 3.90 4.64 -25.06
C ASP A 108 2.99 5.65 -24.35
N ALA A 109 2.70 6.79 -24.99
CA ALA A 109 1.92 7.85 -24.37
C ALA A 109 0.45 7.44 -24.13
N ALA A 110 -0.19 6.87 -25.17
CA ALA A 110 -1.59 6.44 -25.08
C ALA A 110 -1.76 5.23 -24.15
N TYR A 111 -0.80 4.29 -24.14
CA TYR A 111 -0.80 3.17 -23.22
C TYR A 111 -0.72 3.65 -21.77
N ARG A 112 0.24 4.53 -21.43
CA ARG A 112 0.43 5.06 -20.07
C ARG A 112 -0.75 5.89 -19.57
N GLU A 113 -1.46 6.58 -20.45
CA GLU A 113 -2.67 7.31 -20.07
C GLU A 113 -3.78 6.32 -19.68
N LYS A 114 -4.05 5.32 -20.53
CA LYS A 114 -5.03 4.26 -20.25
C LYS A 114 -4.70 3.45 -18.98
N GLU A 115 -3.43 3.08 -18.82
CA GLU A 115 -2.93 2.37 -17.63
C GLU A 115 -3.23 3.15 -16.35
N ARG A 116 -2.95 4.47 -16.32
CA ARG A 116 -3.23 5.33 -15.15
C ARG A 116 -4.72 5.46 -14.84
N GLU A 117 -5.55 5.61 -15.86
CA GLU A 117 -6.99 5.66 -15.71
C GLU A 117 -7.53 4.34 -15.15
N LEU A 118 -7.04 3.23 -15.69
CA LEU A 118 -7.39 1.89 -15.22
C LEU A 118 -6.91 1.66 -13.79
N ASP A 119 -5.65 1.95 -13.44
CA ASP A 119 -5.13 1.81 -12.06
C ASP A 119 -6.00 2.55 -11.05
N THR A 120 -6.40 3.78 -11.35
CA THR A 120 -7.30 4.56 -10.50
C THR A 120 -8.65 3.86 -10.30
N SER A 121 -9.23 3.34 -11.37
CA SER A 121 -10.52 2.63 -11.34
C SER A 121 -10.43 1.30 -10.60
N LEU A 122 -9.34 0.55 -10.79
CA LEU A 122 -9.08 -0.72 -10.10
C LEU A 122 -8.96 -0.51 -8.58
N ARG A 123 -8.19 0.48 -8.15
CA ARG A 123 -8.04 0.80 -6.71
C ARG A 123 -9.35 1.23 -6.08
N ALA A 124 -10.16 2.00 -6.79
CA ALA A 124 -11.50 2.38 -6.33
C ALA A 124 -12.41 1.15 -6.18
N ALA A 125 -12.48 0.28 -7.19
CA ALA A 125 -13.28 -0.93 -7.15
C ALA A 125 -12.87 -1.90 -6.03
N ILE A 126 -11.56 -2.03 -5.77
CA ILE A 126 -11.00 -2.82 -4.66
C ILE A 126 -11.45 -2.25 -3.31
N ALA A 127 -11.33 -0.94 -3.13
CA ALA A 127 -11.71 -0.26 -1.88
C ALA A 127 -13.23 -0.35 -1.63
N GLU A 128 -14.05 -0.16 -2.65
CA GLU A 128 -15.53 -0.31 -2.58
C GLU A 128 -15.96 -1.72 -2.20
N ALA A 129 -15.20 -2.74 -2.63
CA ALA A 129 -15.42 -4.13 -2.23
C ALA A 129 -14.90 -4.47 -0.82
N GLY A 130 -14.33 -3.50 -0.10
CA GLY A 130 -13.78 -3.68 1.25
C GLY A 130 -12.37 -4.23 1.30
N GLY A 131 -11.62 -4.14 0.18
CA GLY A 131 -10.20 -4.46 0.11
C GLY A 131 -9.31 -3.26 0.39
N THR A 132 -8.07 -3.54 0.76
CA THR A 132 -7.04 -2.52 0.94
C THR A 132 -5.99 -2.68 -0.17
N PRO A 133 -5.93 -1.75 -1.14
CA PRO A 133 -4.85 -1.74 -2.11
C PRO A 133 -3.50 -1.51 -1.41
N VAL A 134 -2.48 -2.28 -1.78
CA VAL A 134 -1.12 -2.14 -1.22
C VAL A 134 -0.30 -1.25 -2.12
N GLU A 135 0.32 -0.22 -1.54
CA GLU A 135 1.14 0.72 -2.28
C GLU A 135 2.59 0.24 -2.44
N GLY A 136 3.20 0.56 -3.57
CA GLY A 136 4.66 0.51 -3.76
C GLY A 136 5.31 -0.86 -3.92
N LYS A 137 4.56 -1.97 -4.02
CA LYS A 137 5.16 -3.32 -4.05
C LYS A 137 5.18 -4.06 -5.37
N VAL A 138 4.44 -3.63 -6.35
CA VAL A 138 4.43 -4.31 -7.65
C VAL A 138 5.40 -3.60 -8.58
N LEU A 139 6.39 -4.36 -9.05
CA LEU A 139 7.28 -3.90 -10.12
C LEU A 139 6.48 -3.99 -11.42
N GLY A 140 6.01 -2.85 -11.93
CA GLY A 140 5.25 -2.76 -13.17
C GLY A 140 3.84 -2.19 -12.99
N ASP A 141 2.98 -2.55 -13.91
CA ASP A 141 1.57 -2.13 -14.09
C ASP A 141 0.56 -2.97 -13.29
N GLY A 142 1.04 -3.76 -12.30
CA GLY A 142 0.20 -4.61 -11.46
C GLY A 142 -0.31 -3.95 -10.18
N VAL A 143 -1.43 -4.43 -9.67
CA VAL A 143 -1.99 -4.04 -8.37
C VAL A 143 -2.06 -5.25 -7.44
N MET A 144 -1.69 -5.05 -6.17
CA MET A 144 -1.92 -6.02 -5.10
C MET A 144 -2.93 -5.44 -4.11
N ALA A 145 -3.83 -6.29 -3.63
CA ALA A 145 -4.78 -5.90 -2.60
C ALA A 145 -4.99 -7.01 -1.57
N VAL A 146 -5.38 -6.62 -0.37
CA VAL A 146 -5.60 -7.51 0.77
C VAL A 146 -7.06 -7.40 1.23
N PHE A 147 -7.65 -8.56 1.52
CA PHE A 147 -9.02 -8.68 2.01
C PHE A 147 -9.09 -9.57 3.24
N THR A 148 -10.15 -9.43 4.00
CA THR A 148 -10.50 -10.33 5.11
C THR A 148 -11.54 -11.38 4.72
N SER A 149 -12.16 -11.25 3.54
CA SER A 149 -13.20 -12.14 3.02
C SER A 149 -12.87 -12.61 1.61
N ALA A 150 -12.91 -13.92 1.40
CA ALA A 150 -12.71 -14.52 0.08
C ALA A 150 -13.83 -14.11 -0.92
N ARG A 151 -15.07 -13.95 -0.45
CA ARG A 151 -16.17 -13.44 -1.25
C ARG A 151 -15.85 -12.02 -1.77
N GLN A 152 -15.47 -11.11 -0.87
CA GLN A 152 -15.14 -9.72 -1.26
C GLN A 152 -14.00 -9.66 -2.27
N ALA A 153 -12.97 -10.51 -2.09
CA ALA A 153 -11.86 -10.57 -3.03
C ALA A 153 -12.30 -11.05 -4.43
N ILE A 154 -13.22 -12.02 -4.49
CA ILE A 154 -13.79 -12.50 -5.77
C ILE A 154 -14.67 -11.43 -6.40
N ASP A 155 -15.55 -10.78 -5.63
CA ASP A 155 -16.40 -9.68 -6.12
C ASP A 155 -15.54 -8.53 -6.69
N ALA A 156 -14.45 -8.17 -5.99
CA ALA A 156 -13.49 -7.18 -6.47
C ALA A 156 -12.79 -7.61 -7.77
N ALA A 157 -12.33 -8.87 -7.82
CA ALA A 157 -11.65 -9.41 -8.99
C ALA A 157 -12.55 -9.42 -10.24
N GLN A 158 -13.84 -9.76 -10.09
CA GLN A 158 -14.81 -9.71 -11.20
C GLN A 158 -14.99 -8.28 -11.73
N ARG A 159 -15.18 -7.30 -10.84
CA ARG A 159 -15.27 -5.89 -11.21
C ARG A 159 -14.00 -5.38 -11.89
N CYS A 160 -12.82 -5.74 -11.36
CA CYS A 160 -11.54 -5.37 -11.95
C CYS A 160 -11.38 -5.97 -13.36
N ARG A 161 -11.74 -7.24 -13.53
CA ARG A 161 -11.74 -7.91 -14.86
C ARG A 161 -12.59 -7.14 -15.86
N ASP A 162 -13.80 -6.76 -15.47
CA ASP A 162 -14.73 -6.07 -16.35
C ASP A 162 -14.22 -4.67 -16.71
N LEU A 163 -13.68 -3.91 -15.75
CA LEU A 163 -13.02 -2.62 -15.99
C LEU A 163 -11.82 -2.75 -16.95
N GLY A 164 -10.99 -3.80 -16.78
CA GLY A 164 -9.89 -4.08 -17.70
C GLY A 164 -10.37 -4.37 -19.13
N ASN A 165 -11.43 -5.17 -19.26
CA ASN A 165 -12.03 -5.48 -20.57
C ASN A 165 -12.63 -4.23 -21.24
N GLU A 166 -13.36 -3.39 -20.51
CA GLU A 166 -13.92 -2.13 -20.99
C GLU A 166 -12.84 -1.14 -21.45
N ALA A 167 -11.72 -1.07 -20.71
CA ALA A 167 -10.58 -0.24 -21.09
C ALA A 167 -9.79 -0.80 -22.29
N GLY A 168 -10.04 -2.06 -22.69
CA GLY A 168 -9.26 -2.78 -23.70
C GLY A 168 -7.85 -3.16 -23.20
N LEU A 169 -7.70 -3.30 -21.90
CA LEU A 169 -6.51 -3.73 -21.17
C LEU A 169 -6.86 -4.95 -20.30
N PRO A 170 -7.07 -6.15 -20.92
CA PRO A 170 -7.47 -7.33 -20.17
C PRO A 170 -6.42 -7.69 -19.09
N LEU A 171 -6.89 -8.31 -18.00
CA LEU A 171 -6.08 -8.56 -16.82
C LEU A 171 -5.85 -10.07 -16.60
N HIS A 172 -4.69 -10.42 -16.03
CA HIS A 172 -4.46 -11.67 -15.32
C HIS A 172 -4.78 -11.45 -13.85
N LEU A 173 -5.68 -12.26 -13.26
CA LEU A 173 -6.07 -12.10 -11.87
C LEU A 173 -5.86 -13.40 -11.08
N GLY A 174 -5.23 -13.29 -9.91
CA GLY A 174 -4.95 -14.43 -9.04
C GLY A 174 -5.28 -14.14 -7.59
N ILE A 175 -5.95 -15.08 -6.92
CA ILE A 175 -6.32 -14.94 -5.50
C ILE A 175 -5.81 -16.14 -4.72
N HIS A 176 -5.13 -15.86 -3.62
CA HIS A 176 -4.70 -16.87 -2.66
C HIS A 176 -4.98 -16.43 -1.23
N ALA A 177 -5.16 -17.39 -0.32
CA ALA A 177 -5.35 -17.13 1.10
C ALA A 177 -4.30 -17.88 1.91
N GLY A 178 -3.69 -17.20 2.85
CA GLY A 178 -2.70 -17.79 3.74
C GLY A 178 -2.19 -16.79 4.77
N ASP A 179 -1.29 -17.27 5.63
CA ASP A 179 -0.71 -16.44 6.68
C ASP A 179 0.27 -15.42 6.10
N VAL A 180 0.16 -14.21 6.58
CA VAL A 180 1.01 -13.07 6.21
C VAL A 180 1.55 -12.39 7.46
N VAL A 181 2.66 -11.72 7.30
CA VAL A 181 3.17 -10.74 8.25
C VAL A 181 2.74 -9.37 7.76
N ARG A 182 2.10 -8.58 8.61
CA ARG A 182 1.66 -7.21 8.30
C ARG A 182 2.70 -6.22 8.77
N GLU A 183 2.97 -5.23 7.94
CA GLU A 183 3.87 -4.11 8.23
C GLU A 183 3.22 -2.85 7.63
N GLY A 184 2.50 -2.11 8.47
CA GLY A 184 1.63 -1.03 7.99
C GLY A 184 0.55 -1.53 7.04
N ASN A 185 0.38 -0.84 5.92
CA ASN A 185 -0.52 -1.26 4.83
C ASN A 185 0.06 -2.38 3.97
N ASN A 186 1.23 -2.92 4.33
CA ASN A 186 1.95 -3.90 3.54
C ASN A 186 1.79 -5.31 4.13
N VAL A 187 1.94 -6.32 3.29
CA VAL A 187 1.95 -7.73 3.71
C VAL A 187 3.13 -8.46 3.09
N HIS A 188 3.70 -9.39 3.86
CA HIS A 188 4.85 -10.20 3.48
C HIS A 188 4.59 -11.68 3.80
N GLY A 189 5.33 -12.57 3.17
CA GLY A 189 5.31 -14.00 3.46
C GLY A 189 5.09 -14.88 2.26
N GLY A 190 5.11 -16.19 2.47
CA GLY A 190 4.94 -17.18 1.42
C GLY A 190 3.61 -17.06 0.68
N ALA A 191 2.53 -16.70 1.39
CA ALA A 191 1.21 -16.53 0.79
C ALA A 191 1.17 -15.43 -0.28
N VAL A 192 1.95 -14.35 -0.11
CA VAL A 192 2.08 -13.28 -1.12
C VAL A 192 2.75 -13.82 -2.39
N GLN A 193 3.78 -14.66 -2.23
CA GLN A 193 4.46 -15.28 -3.37
C GLN A 193 3.52 -16.24 -4.11
N VAL A 194 2.77 -17.08 -3.39
CA VAL A 194 1.79 -17.99 -4.00
C VAL A 194 0.73 -17.20 -4.76
N ALA A 195 0.16 -16.13 -4.18
CA ALA A 195 -0.85 -15.29 -4.85
C ALA A 195 -0.33 -14.69 -6.18
N SER A 196 0.90 -14.17 -6.17
CA SER A 196 1.55 -13.66 -7.39
C SER A 196 1.74 -14.76 -8.45
N ARG A 197 2.05 -15.99 -8.06
CA ARG A 197 2.19 -17.12 -9.00
C ARG A 197 0.85 -17.62 -9.52
N VAL A 198 -0.19 -17.60 -8.69
CA VAL A 198 -1.56 -17.90 -9.14
C VAL A 198 -2.00 -16.92 -10.20
N GLN A 199 -1.74 -15.60 -10.00
CA GLN A 199 -2.01 -14.57 -11.01
C GLN A 199 -1.23 -14.82 -12.30
N SER A 200 0.07 -15.16 -12.20
CA SER A 200 0.89 -15.44 -13.39
C SER A 200 0.48 -16.69 -14.17
N ALA A 201 -0.31 -17.58 -13.57
CA ALA A 201 -0.85 -18.78 -14.22
C ALA A 201 -2.22 -18.54 -14.86
N ALA A 202 -2.87 -17.41 -14.59
CA ALA A 202 -4.16 -17.07 -15.17
C ALA A 202 -4.02 -16.73 -16.66
N GLU A 203 -5.02 -17.06 -17.45
CA GLU A 203 -5.15 -16.58 -18.83
C GLU A 203 -5.63 -15.11 -18.87
N SER A 204 -5.54 -14.47 -20.02
CA SER A 204 -6.03 -13.10 -20.20
C SER A 204 -7.54 -13.01 -19.96
N GLY A 205 -7.95 -12.16 -19.02
CA GLY A 205 -9.34 -12.03 -18.58
C GLY A 205 -9.80 -13.12 -17.60
N GLU A 206 -8.89 -13.98 -17.14
CA GLU A 206 -9.23 -15.06 -16.21
C GLU A 206 -8.95 -14.69 -14.75
N ILE A 207 -9.83 -15.15 -13.87
CA ILE A 207 -9.66 -15.08 -12.42
C ILE A 207 -9.36 -16.49 -11.92
N LEU A 208 -8.12 -16.72 -11.47
CA LEU A 208 -7.72 -17.97 -10.83
C LEU A 208 -7.69 -17.83 -9.31
N VAL A 209 -8.13 -18.87 -8.64
CA VAL A 209 -8.08 -18.95 -7.17
C VAL A 209 -7.43 -20.24 -6.74
N SER A 210 -6.72 -20.22 -5.62
CA SER A 210 -6.20 -21.43 -4.99
C SER A 210 -7.31 -22.26 -4.33
N ALA A 211 -7.05 -23.53 -4.06
CA ALA A 211 -7.97 -24.43 -3.36
C ALA A 211 -8.45 -23.83 -2.03
N THR A 212 -7.56 -23.18 -1.28
CA THR A 212 -7.90 -22.52 -0.01
C THR A 212 -8.99 -21.44 -0.20
N VAL A 213 -8.84 -20.58 -1.21
CA VAL A 213 -9.83 -19.54 -1.51
C VAL A 213 -11.15 -20.16 -1.94
N ARG A 214 -11.11 -21.17 -2.82
CA ARG A 214 -12.29 -21.91 -3.24
C ARG A 214 -13.06 -22.49 -2.06
N GLU A 215 -12.37 -23.12 -1.08
CA GLU A 215 -13.02 -23.68 0.11
C GLU A 215 -13.65 -22.60 1.00
N LEU A 216 -12.99 -21.45 1.17
CA LEU A 216 -13.52 -20.33 1.93
C LEU A 216 -14.74 -19.68 1.28
N ALA A 217 -14.81 -19.67 -0.05
CA ALA A 217 -15.81 -18.93 -0.81
C ALA A 217 -16.96 -19.78 -1.36
N ARG A 218 -16.84 -21.10 -1.42
CA ARG A 218 -17.77 -22.00 -2.14
C ARG A 218 -19.23 -21.86 -1.77
N THR A 219 -19.53 -21.41 -0.56
CA THR A 219 -20.92 -21.27 -0.07
C THR A 219 -21.40 -19.81 -0.04
N SER A 220 -20.51 -18.84 -0.27
CA SER A 220 -20.81 -17.42 -0.05
C SER A 220 -20.58 -16.53 -1.27
N ALA A 221 -19.74 -16.95 -2.23
CA ALA A 221 -19.34 -16.09 -3.33
C ALA A 221 -20.38 -15.97 -4.45
N GLY A 222 -21.35 -16.88 -4.54
CA GLY A 222 -22.36 -16.85 -5.62
C GLY A 222 -21.78 -17.07 -7.02
N VAL A 223 -20.65 -17.80 -7.10
CA VAL A 223 -19.94 -18.13 -8.35
C VAL A 223 -19.73 -19.63 -8.46
N ALA A 224 -19.51 -20.12 -9.67
CA ALA A 224 -19.05 -21.47 -9.94
C ALA A 224 -17.51 -21.51 -9.97
N PHE A 225 -16.96 -22.67 -9.62
CA PHE A 225 -15.51 -22.91 -9.67
C PHE A 225 -15.21 -24.06 -10.61
N GLU A 226 -14.53 -23.76 -11.71
CA GLU A 226 -14.04 -24.76 -12.67
C GLU A 226 -12.64 -25.22 -12.26
N ASP A 227 -12.47 -26.52 -12.08
CA ASP A 227 -11.20 -27.11 -11.70
C ASP A 227 -10.19 -27.02 -12.85
N ARG A 228 -9.06 -26.38 -12.62
CA ARG A 228 -7.95 -26.25 -13.58
C ARG A 228 -6.82 -27.23 -13.31
N GLY A 229 -6.99 -28.12 -12.32
CA GLY A 229 -6.00 -29.13 -11.95
C GLY A 229 -4.85 -28.61 -11.08
N GLU A 230 -3.79 -29.39 -11.03
CA GLU A 230 -2.56 -29.07 -10.27
C GLU A 230 -1.57 -28.33 -11.16
N HIS A 231 -1.01 -27.25 -10.63
CA HIS A 231 -0.03 -26.40 -11.29
C HIS A 231 1.27 -26.37 -10.51
N GLU A 232 2.38 -26.65 -11.17
CA GLU A 232 3.72 -26.37 -10.65
C GLU A 232 4.00 -24.86 -10.77
N LEU A 233 3.99 -24.16 -9.64
CA LEU A 233 4.23 -22.74 -9.59
C LEU A 233 5.71 -22.45 -9.30
N LYS A 234 6.35 -21.62 -10.11
CA LYS A 234 7.79 -21.33 -10.00
C LYS A 234 8.18 -20.85 -8.61
N GLY A 235 9.05 -21.60 -7.94
CA GLY A 235 9.57 -21.28 -6.61
C GLY A 235 8.64 -21.68 -5.45
N ILE A 236 7.56 -22.42 -5.73
CA ILE A 236 6.69 -23.04 -4.75
C ILE A 236 6.98 -24.54 -4.78
N ALA A 237 7.29 -25.13 -3.61
CA ALA A 237 7.78 -26.51 -3.53
C ALA A 237 6.71 -27.55 -3.87
N GLU A 238 5.44 -27.28 -3.55
CA GLU A 238 4.34 -28.20 -3.76
C GLU A 238 3.41 -27.70 -4.86
N PRO A 239 2.92 -28.60 -5.75
CA PRO A 239 1.91 -28.24 -6.74
C PRO A 239 0.67 -27.62 -6.08
N GLN A 240 0.09 -26.63 -6.73
CA GLN A 240 -1.10 -25.94 -6.24
C GLN A 240 -2.30 -26.27 -7.12
N ARG A 241 -3.38 -26.76 -6.52
CA ARG A 241 -4.63 -26.94 -7.26
C ARG A 241 -5.33 -25.61 -7.43
N LEU A 242 -5.62 -25.24 -8.66
CA LEU A 242 -6.21 -23.96 -9.04
C LEU A 242 -7.61 -24.15 -9.62
N PHE A 243 -8.44 -23.11 -9.45
CA PHE A 243 -9.80 -23.06 -9.93
C PHE A 243 -10.06 -21.74 -10.64
N ALA A 244 -10.71 -21.79 -11.81
CA ALA A 244 -11.18 -20.59 -12.47
C ALA A 244 -12.57 -20.20 -11.90
N VAL A 245 -12.73 -18.91 -11.64
CA VAL A 245 -14.03 -18.34 -11.24
C VAL A 245 -14.91 -18.19 -12.49
N ARG A 246 -16.14 -18.71 -12.42
CA ARG A 246 -17.16 -18.60 -13.47
C ARG A 246 -18.41 -17.97 -12.89
N GLU A 247 -19.17 -17.27 -13.71
CA GLU A 247 -20.50 -16.81 -13.33
C GLU A 247 -21.43 -18.01 -13.17
N GLN A 248 -22.36 -17.92 -12.22
CA GLN A 248 -23.44 -18.90 -12.16
C GLN A 248 -24.53 -18.48 -13.15
N ASP A 249 -24.89 -19.38 -14.05
CA ASP A 249 -26.04 -19.21 -14.96
C ASP A 249 -27.36 -19.08 -14.20
#